data_8ceb29df00bd16684241d16c5742fa44
#
_entry.id   8ceb29df00bd16684241d16c5742fa44
#
_cell.length_a   1.000
_cell.length_b   1.000
_cell.length_c   1.000
_cell.angle_alpha   90.00
_cell.angle_beta   90.00
_cell.angle_gamma   90.00
#
_symmetry.space_group_name_H-M   'P 1'
#
loop_
_entity.id
_entity.type
_entity.pdbx_description
1 polymer ?
#
loop_
_entity_poly.entity_id
_entity_poly.type
_entity_poly.pdbx_seq_one_letter_code
_entity_poly.pdbx_strand_id
1 'polypeptide(L)'
;MNTRKLTLTALFIAVNVVLSTVIVIPLGAIKAAPVQHFVNVLSVVILGPWYGLAQAFLSSCIRVMFGTGTPFAFPGSMIGVLLGSLFYYVNRHLFVAAIGEVIGTGIIGSLVCIPLAWILNVDHFLIKPLMAAFIVSSMIGASISYALLILLKRRGVLKHLDLNQKYRK
;
A
#
# COMPACT_ATOMS: atom_id res chain seq x y z
N MET A 1 12.00 0.48 21.23
CA MET A 1 11.89 0.43 19.76
C MET A 1 12.24 -0.97 19.30
N ASN A 2 11.46 -1.63 18.44
CA ASN A 2 11.75 -3.01 18.01
C ASN A 2 12.64 -2.96 16.75
N THR A 3 13.93 -3.23 16.91
CA THR A 3 14.94 -3.17 15.83
C THR A 3 14.53 -4.02 14.61
N ARG A 4 13.96 -5.20 14.85
CA ARG A 4 13.50 -6.10 13.78
C ARG A 4 12.38 -5.48 12.95
N LYS A 5 11.41 -4.79 13.59
CA LYS A 5 10.37 -4.05 12.88
C LYS A 5 10.95 -2.92 12.04
N LEU A 6 11.90 -2.19 12.60
CA LEU A 6 12.56 -1.09 11.90
C LEU A 6 13.31 -1.58 10.65
N THR A 7 14.10 -2.64 10.79
CA THR A 7 14.83 -3.25 9.66
C THR A 7 13.89 -3.74 8.56
N LEU A 8 12.79 -4.42 8.92
CA LEU A 8 11.82 -4.87 7.93
C LEU A 8 11.06 -3.71 7.30
N THR A 9 10.78 -2.63 8.05
CA THR A 9 10.18 -1.42 7.49
C THR A 9 11.12 -0.79 6.44
N ALA A 10 12.40 -0.66 6.75
CA ALA A 10 13.39 -0.15 5.81
C ALA A 10 13.51 -1.04 4.56
N LEU A 11 13.51 -2.35 4.73
CA LEU A 11 13.51 -3.30 3.61
C LEU A 11 12.26 -3.13 2.72
N PHE A 12 11.08 -2.99 3.32
CA PHE A 12 9.84 -2.80 2.56
C PHE A 12 9.80 -1.45 1.85
N ILE A 13 10.37 -0.39 2.45
CA ILE A 13 10.56 0.90 1.77
C ILE A 13 11.44 0.72 0.53
N ALA A 14 12.61 0.07 0.68
CA ALA A 14 13.53 -0.16 -0.42
C ALA A 14 12.89 -0.98 -1.54
N VAL A 15 12.21 -2.08 -1.22
CA VAL A 15 11.47 -2.92 -2.17
C VAL A 15 10.40 -2.10 -2.89
N ASN A 16 9.61 -1.31 -2.15
CA ASN A 16 8.58 -0.48 -2.75
C ASN A 16 9.17 0.56 -3.70
N VAL A 17 10.19 1.29 -3.28
CA VAL A 17 10.83 2.33 -4.10
C VAL A 17 11.43 1.73 -5.37
N VAL A 18 12.26 0.70 -5.25
CA VAL A 18 12.96 0.10 -6.37
C VAL A 18 12.00 -0.58 -7.35
N LEU A 19 11.14 -1.47 -6.86
CA LEU A 19 10.27 -2.24 -7.75
C LEU A 19 9.14 -1.41 -8.35
N SER A 20 8.67 -0.35 -7.68
CA SER A 20 7.66 0.55 -8.24
C SER A 20 8.18 1.42 -9.39
N THR A 21 9.49 1.50 -9.59
CA THR A 21 10.07 2.18 -10.77
C THR A 21 10.11 1.27 -12.00
N VAL A 22 10.22 -0.04 -11.77
CA VAL A 22 10.36 -1.05 -12.83
C VAL A 22 9.01 -1.64 -13.21
N ILE A 23 8.19 -1.96 -12.21
CA ILE A 23 6.90 -2.63 -12.41
C ILE A 23 5.79 -1.58 -12.42
N VAL A 24 5.55 -1.00 -13.57
CA VAL A 24 4.46 -0.04 -13.82
C VAL A 24 3.58 -0.51 -14.97
N ILE A 25 2.28 -0.28 -14.85
CA ILE A 25 1.31 -0.60 -15.89
C ILE A 25 0.83 0.72 -16.49
N PRO A 26 1.11 0.99 -17.76
CA PRO A 26 0.61 2.20 -18.42
C PRO A 26 -0.90 2.11 -18.63
N LEU A 27 -1.64 3.09 -18.14
CA LEU A 27 -3.09 3.24 -18.32
C LEU A 27 -3.37 4.61 -18.98
N GLY A 28 -3.08 4.69 -20.25
CA GLY A 28 -3.17 5.95 -21.00
C GLY A 28 -2.18 6.98 -20.47
N ALA A 29 -2.66 8.15 -20.03
CA ALA A 29 -1.83 9.24 -19.51
C ALA A 29 -1.28 8.99 -18.09
N ILE A 30 -1.75 7.96 -17.39
CA ILE A 30 -1.39 7.67 -16.00
C ILE A 30 -0.76 6.28 -15.92
N LYS A 31 0.11 6.11 -14.92
CA LYS A 31 0.78 4.84 -14.62
C LYS A 31 0.20 4.23 -13.33
N ALA A 32 -0.21 2.98 -13.39
CA ALA A 32 -0.56 2.19 -12.21
C ALA A 32 0.69 1.53 -11.60
N ALA A 33 0.85 1.59 -10.28
CA ALA A 33 1.99 1.06 -9.55
C ALA A 33 1.55 -0.03 -8.55
N PRO A 34 1.31 -1.28 -8.98
CA PRO A 34 0.77 -2.34 -8.12
C PRO A 34 1.70 -2.72 -6.97
N VAL A 35 3.01 -2.53 -7.12
CA VAL A 35 4.00 -2.87 -6.09
C VAL A 35 3.75 -2.10 -4.79
N GLN A 36 3.34 -0.84 -4.85
CA GLN A 36 3.01 -0.04 -3.67
C GLN A 36 1.93 -0.73 -2.82
N HIS A 37 0.86 -1.20 -3.43
CA HIS A 37 -0.27 -1.84 -2.77
C HIS A 37 0.08 -3.25 -2.28
N PHE A 38 0.91 -3.96 -3.04
CA PHE A 38 1.50 -5.22 -2.62
C PHE A 38 2.27 -5.07 -1.31
N VAL A 39 3.17 -4.10 -1.23
CA VAL A 39 3.97 -3.83 -0.02
C VAL A 39 3.12 -3.31 1.13
N ASN A 40 2.10 -2.50 0.84
CA ASN A 40 1.16 -2.01 1.86
C ASN A 40 0.47 -3.16 2.59
N VAL A 41 -0.11 -4.13 1.87
CA VAL A 41 -0.80 -5.29 2.50
C VAL A 41 0.18 -6.15 3.29
N LEU A 42 1.41 -6.37 2.80
CA LEU A 42 2.45 -7.07 3.56
C LEU A 42 2.78 -6.33 4.87
N SER A 43 2.95 -5.00 4.78
CA SER A 43 3.26 -4.16 5.95
C SER A 43 2.16 -4.20 6.98
N VAL A 44 0.90 -4.13 6.58
CA VAL A 44 -0.27 -4.24 7.45
C VAL A 44 -0.23 -5.52 8.28
N VAL A 45 0.02 -6.65 7.61
CA VAL A 45 -0.03 -7.98 8.25
C VAL A 45 1.21 -8.24 9.12
N ILE A 46 2.40 -7.89 8.62
CA ILE A 46 3.67 -8.27 9.26
C ILE A 46 4.11 -7.25 10.31
N LEU A 47 3.99 -5.96 10.01
CA LEU A 47 4.52 -4.88 10.84
C LEU A 47 3.45 -4.21 11.70
N GLY A 48 2.18 -4.22 11.22
CA GLY A 48 1.07 -3.53 11.84
C GLY A 48 0.92 -2.08 11.40
N PRO A 49 -0.10 -1.36 11.96
CA PRO A 49 -0.56 -0.09 11.40
C PRO A 49 0.51 1.00 11.39
N TRP A 50 1.20 1.21 12.49
CA TRP A 50 2.13 2.35 12.62
C TRP A 50 3.38 2.21 11.75
N TYR A 51 3.99 1.03 11.74
CA TYR A 51 5.15 0.77 10.87
C TYR A 51 4.73 0.66 9.40
N GLY A 52 3.54 0.12 9.12
CA GLY A 52 2.96 0.12 7.78
C GLY A 52 2.71 1.54 7.27
N LEU A 53 2.16 2.42 8.11
CA LEU A 53 1.93 3.82 7.77
C LEU A 53 3.26 4.56 7.52
N ALA A 54 4.26 4.35 8.38
CA ALA A 54 5.59 4.92 8.20
C ALA A 54 6.23 4.44 6.88
N GLN A 55 6.10 3.14 6.55
CA GLN A 55 6.56 2.58 5.29
C GLN A 55 5.85 3.24 4.09
N ALA A 56 4.53 3.37 4.12
CA ALA A 56 3.73 3.97 3.04
C ALA A 56 4.11 5.45 2.84
N PHE A 57 4.24 6.19 3.91
CA PHE A 57 4.64 7.60 3.87
C PHE A 57 6.05 7.79 3.32
N LEU A 58 7.05 7.10 3.91
CA LEU A 58 8.46 7.27 3.52
C LEU A 58 8.73 6.80 2.09
N SER A 59 8.13 5.70 1.65
CA SER A 59 8.26 5.27 0.26
C SER A 59 7.62 6.26 -0.71
N SER A 60 6.48 6.87 -0.34
CA SER A 60 5.85 7.91 -1.17
C SER A 60 6.73 9.16 -1.25
N CYS A 61 7.32 9.60 -0.12
CA CYS A 61 8.28 10.71 -0.10
C CYS A 61 9.46 10.45 -1.04
N ILE A 62 10.13 9.31 -0.88
CA ILE A 62 11.31 8.97 -1.67
C ILE A 62 10.95 8.89 -3.16
N ARG A 63 9.84 8.25 -3.51
CA ARG A 63 9.39 8.15 -4.91
C ARG A 63 9.06 9.49 -5.54
N VAL A 64 8.43 10.40 -4.78
CA VAL A 64 8.17 11.77 -5.27
C VAL A 64 9.47 12.53 -5.45
N MET A 65 10.41 12.44 -4.51
CA MET A 65 11.72 13.10 -4.61
C MET A 65 12.54 12.62 -5.82
N PHE A 66 12.43 11.34 -6.17
CA PHE A 66 13.09 10.78 -7.36
C PHE A 66 12.28 10.92 -8.66
N GLY A 67 11.13 11.58 -8.64
CA GLY A 67 10.28 11.74 -9.82
C GLY A 67 9.62 10.45 -10.33
N THR A 68 9.63 9.38 -9.53
CA THR A 68 9.06 8.07 -9.86
C THR A 68 7.66 7.87 -9.28
N GLY A 69 7.17 8.81 -8.50
CA GLY A 69 5.84 8.86 -7.92
C GLY A 69 5.20 10.23 -8.07
N THR A 70 3.93 10.32 -7.76
CA THR A 70 3.17 11.57 -7.74
C THR A 70 2.69 11.89 -6.33
N PRO A 71 2.37 13.16 -5.99
CA PRO A 71 1.78 13.52 -4.70
C PRO A 71 0.51 12.75 -4.35
N PHE A 72 -0.21 12.24 -5.35
CA PHE A 72 -1.40 11.40 -5.15
C PHE A 72 -1.12 10.04 -4.50
N ALA A 73 0.14 9.60 -4.50
CA ALA A 73 0.55 8.38 -3.81
C ALA A 73 0.36 8.48 -2.29
N PHE A 74 0.46 9.68 -1.70
CA PHE A 74 0.31 9.86 -0.25
C PHE A 74 -1.10 9.48 0.25
N PRO A 75 -2.20 10.15 -0.19
CA PRO A 75 -3.52 9.80 0.30
C PRO A 75 -3.89 8.36 -0.06
N GLY A 76 -3.59 7.91 -1.28
CA GLY A 76 -3.88 6.54 -1.69
C GLY A 76 -3.23 5.50 -0.77
N SER A 77 -1.90 5.54 -0.64
CA SER A 77 -1.14 4.56 0.11
C SER A 77 -1.46 4.60 1.61
N MET A 78 -1.52 5.79 2.21
CA MET A 78 -1.74 5.93 3.65
C MET A 78 -3.15 5.48 4.07
N ILE A 79 -4.18 5.87 3.32
CA ILE A 79 -5.56 5.46 3.58
C ILE A 79 -5.73 3.96 3.36
N GLY A 80 -5.08 3.40 2.32
CA GLY A 80 -5.05 1.96 2.08
C GLY A 80 -4.48 1.19 3.27
N VAL A 81 -3.32 1.58 3.76
CA VAL A 81 -2.69 0.96 4.94
C VAL A 81 -3.55 1.12 6.20
N LEU A 82 -4.15 2.28 6.42
CA LEU A 82 -5.01 2.51 7.59
C LEU A 82 -6.25 1.61 7.57
N LEU A 83 -6.97 1.55 6.45
CA LEU A 83 -8.16 0.70 6.32
C LEU A 83 -7.81 -0.79 6.28
N GLY A 84 -6.75 -1.17 5.57
CA GLY A 84 -6.23 -2.53 5.59
C GLY A 84 -5.87 -2.98 7.00
N SER A 85 -5.24 -2.10 7.78
CA SER A 85 -4.90 -2.36 9.18
C SER A 85 -6.14 -2.48 10.06
N LEU A 86 -7.10 -1.56 9.92
CA LEU A 86 -8.35 -1.60 10.69
C LEU A 86 -9.12 -2.90 10.42
N PHE A 87 -9.30 -3.25 9.16
CA PHE A 87 -10.01 -4.45 8.74
C PHE A 87 -9.30 -5.72 9.21
N TYR A 88 -7.97 -5.76 9.06
CA TYR A 88 -7.17 -6.88 9.57
C TYR A 88 -7.20 -6.97 11.09
N TYR A 89 -7.19 -5.84 11.80
CA TYR A 89 -7.23 -5.82 13.26
C TYR A 89 -8.54 -6.41 13.80
N VAL A 90 -9.66 -6.08 13.17
CA VAL A 90 -10.99 -6.54 13.59
C VAL A 90 -11.20 -8.03 13.27
N ASN A 91 -10.84 -8.47 12.06
CA ASN A 91 -11.23 -9.79 11.56
C ASN A 91 -10.11 -10.84 11.58
N ARG A 92 -8.84 -10.42 11.63
CA ARG A 92 -7.65 -11.30 11.57
C ARG A 92 -7.56 -12.20 10.33
N HIS A 93 -8.32 -11.91 9.28
CA HIS A 93 -8.26 -12.62 8.01
C HIS A 93 -7.40 -11.86 7.00
N LEU A 94 -6.45 -12.56 6.36
CA LEU A 94 -5.55 -11.98 5.35
C LEU A 94 -6.32 -11.37 4.18
N PHE A 95 -7.41 -12.00 3.76
CA PHE A 95 -8.28 -11.51 2.70
C PHE A 95 -8.91 -10.15 3.04
N VAL A 96 -9.28 -9.97 4.30
CA VAL A 96 -9.91 -8.73 4.78
C VAL A 96 -8.90 -7.57 4.79
N ALA A 97 -7.62 -7.85 5.08
CA ALA A 97 -6.55 -6.86 4.93
C ALA A 97 -6.40 -6.39 3.47
N ALA A 98 -6.44 -7.34 2.53
CA ALA A 98 -6.36 -7.03 1.10
C ALA A 98 -7.57 -6.21 0.62
N ILE A 99 -8.79 -6.56 1.05
CA ILE A 99 -10.00 -5.77 0.75
C ILE A 99 -9.89 -4.35 1.33
N GLY A 100 -9.40 -4.22 2.56
CA GLY A 100 -9.20 -2.92 3.20
C GLY A 100 -8.24 -2.02 2.43
N GLU A 101 -7.17 -2.59 1.87
CA GLU A 101 -6.25 -1.86 0.99
C GLU A 101 -6.97 -1.42 -0.30
N VAL A 102 -7.72 -2.31 -0.95
CA VAL A 102 -8.43 -1.98 -2.21
C VAL A 102 -9.48 -0.90 -2.00
N ILE A 103 -10.30 -1.01 -0.96
CA ILE A 103 -11.30 0.01 -0.62
C ILE A 103 -10.61 1.32 -0.21
N GLY A 104 -9.60 1.22 0.64
CA GLY A 104 -8.86 2.36 1.16
C GLY A 104 -8.19 3.16 0.06
N THR A 105 -7.45 2.52 -0.80
CA THR A 105 -6.76 3.19 -1.90
C THR A 105 -7.68 3.46 -3.08
N GLY A 106 -8.38 2.43 -3.55
CA GLY A 106 -9.13 2.48 -4.80
C GLY A 106 -10.35 3.39 -4.73
N ILE A 107 -11.03 3.47 -3.57
CA ILE A 107 -12.23 4.29 -3.40
C ILE A 107 -11.90 5.54 -2.59
N ILE A 108 -11.57 5.39 -1.31
CA ILE A 108 -11.44 6.54 -0.41
C ILE A 108 -10.22 7.38 -0.76
N GLY A 109 -9.06 6.75 -0.99
CA GLY A 109 -7.83 7.43 -1.37
C GLY A 109 -7.98 8.18 -2.69
N SER A 110 -8.64 7.58 -3.69
CA SER A 110 -8.90 8.25 -4.96
C SER A 110 -9.85 9.45 -4.81
N LEU A 111 -10.88 9.37 -3.95
CA LEU A 111 -11.75 10.49 -3.66
C LEU A 111 -11.00 11.64 -2.97
N VAL A 112 -10.12 11.33 -2.02
CA VAL A 112 -9.27 12.32 -1.35
C VAL A 112 -8.27 12.97 -2.31
N CYS A 113 -7.91 12.29 -3.40
CA CYS A 113 -7.08 12.91 -4.45
C CYS A 113 -7.81 14.01 -5.25
N ILE A 114 -9.15 14.08 -5.25
CA ILE A 114 -9.88 15.13 -5.98
C ILE A 114 -9.54 16.54 -5.47
N PRO A 115 -9.72 16.86 -4.17
CA PRO A 115 -9.34 18.18 -3.67
C PRO A 115 -7.82 18.43 -3.80
N LEU A 116 -7.00 17.41 -3.66
CA LEU A 116 -5.56 17.54 -3.87
C LEU A 116 -5.23 17.91 -5.33
N ALA A 117 -5.96 17.35 -6.30
CA ALA A 117 -5.80 17.68 -7.72
C ALA A 117 -6.15 19.14 -7.99
N TRP A 118 -7.18 19.69 -7.32
CA TRP A 118 -7.53 21.11 -7.43
C TRP A 118 -6.43 22.02 -6.86
N ILE A 119 -5.88 21.68 -5.71
CA ILE A 119 -4.78 22.44 -5.09
C ILE A 119 -3.52 22.43 -5.97
N LEU A 120 -3.25 21.31 -6.64
CA LEU A 120 -2.09 21.14 -7.52
C LEU A 120 -2.33 21.61 -8.96
N ASN A 121 -3.50 22.20 -9.26
CA ASN A 121 -3.90 22.63 -10.61
C ASN A 121 -3.76 21.53 -11.67
N VAL A 122 -4.09 20.30 -11.29
CA VAL A 122 -4.09 19.16 -12.21
C VAL A 122 -5.39 19.17 -13.01
N ASP A 123 -5.29 18.94 -14.31
CA ASP A 123 -6.41 18.93 -15.22
C ASP A 123 -7.50 17.94 -14.75
N HIS A 124 -8.73 18.42 -14.66
CA HIS A 124 -9.91 17.62 -14.28
C HIS A 124 -10.10 16.37 -15.14
N PHE A 125 -9.66 16.41 -16.39
CA PHE A 125 -9.71 15.27 -17.31
C PHE A 125 -8.90 14.07 -16.79
N LEU A 126 -7.86 14.30 -16.00
CA LEU A 126 -6.99 13.26 -15.46
C LEU A 126 -7.54 12.58 -14.20
N ILE A 127 -8.58 13.11 -13.56
CA ILE A 127 -9.14 12.56 -12.31
C ILE A 127 -9.72 11.16 -12.52
N LYS A 128 -10.52 10.95 -13.55
CA LYS A 128 -11.11 9.64 -13.85
C LYS A 128 -10.06 8.58 -14.16
N PRO A 129 -9.06 8.82 -15.05
CA PRO A 129 -7.94 7.91 -15.24
C PRO A 129 -7.14 7.63 -13.95
N LEU A 130 -6.95 8.62 -13.08
CA LEU A 130 -6.28 8.46 -11.80
C LEU A 130 -7.03 7.49 -10.88
N MET A 131 -8.35 7.66 -10.74
CA MET A 131 -9.20 6.75 -9.97
C MET A 131 -9.15 5.32 -10.52
N ALA A 132 -9.25 5.15 -11.83
CA ALA A 132 -9.14 3.85 -12.47
C ALA A 132 -7.76 3.20 -12.21
N ALA A 133 -6.68 3.98 -12.30
CA ALA A 133 -5.33 3.51 -12.00
C ALA A 133 -5.19 3.05 -10.55
N PHE A 134 -5.80 3.74 -9.58
CA PHE A 134 -5.79 3.35 -8.17
C PHE A 134 -6.55 2.05 -7.93
N ILE A 135 -7.73 1.89 -8.51
CA ILE A 135 -8.52 0.67 -8.41
C ILE A 135 -7.75 -0.52 -9.00
N VAL A 136 -7.29 -0.40 -10.24
CA VAL A 136 -6.57 -1.49 -10.93
C VAL A 136 -5.28 -1.84 -10.20
N SER A 137 -4.46 -0.85 -9.83
CA SER A 137 -3.19 -1.11 -9.15
C SER A 137 -3.37 -1.71 -7.77
N SER A 138 -4.36 -1.24 -6.99
CA SER A 138 -4.64 -1.79 -5.66
C SER A 138 -5.20 -3.21 -5.75
N MET A 139 -6.07 -3.52 -6.69
CA MET A 139 -6.58 -4.87 -6.91
C MET A 139 -5.46 -5.85 -7.27
N ILE A 140 -4.59 -5.49 -8.21
CA ILE A 140 -3.47 -6.34 -8.62
C ILE A 140 -2.49 -6.53 -7.46
N GLY A 141 -2.04 -5.44 -6.86
CA GLY A 141 -1.05 -5.49 -5.77
C GLY A 141 -1.56 -6.24 -4.54
N ALA A 142 -2.80 -5.98 -4.12
CA ALA A 142 -3.41 -6.66 -2.99
C ALA A 142 -3.63 -8.16 -3.25
N SER A 143 -4.02 -8.54 -4.48
CA SER A 143 -4.20 -9.95 -4.86
C SER A 143 -2.87 -10.73 -4.81
N ILE A 144 -1.80 -10.16 -5.36
CA ILE A 144 -0.46 -10.77 -5.31
C ILE A 144 0.01 -10.89 -3.86
N SER A 145 -0.18 -9.85 -3.05
CA SER A 145 0.18 -9.87 -1.64
C SER A 145 -0.59 -10.93 -0.86
N TYR A 146 -1.90 -11.04 -1.10
CA TYR A 146 -2.75 -12.06 -0.48
C TYR A 146 -2.27 -13.47 -0.82
N ALA A 147 -1.97 -13.74 -2.09
CA ALA A 147 -1.44 -15.04 -2.52
C ALA A 147 -0.11 -15.38 -1.83
N LEU A 148 0.82 -14.41 -1.76
CA LEU A 148 2.09 -14.59 -1.04
C LEU A 148 1.88 -14.82 0.46
N LEU A 149 1.00 -14.06 1.11
CA LEU A 149 0.71 -14.22 2.53
C LEU A 149 0.09 -15.60 2.86
N ILE A 150 -0.78 -16.13 1.99
CA ILE A 150 -1.30 -17.50 2.14
C ILE A 150 -0.15 -18.51 2.07
N LEU A 151 0.76 -18.36 1.10
CA LEU A 151 1.90 -19.24 0.94
C LEU A 151 2.82 -19.21 2.17
N LEU A 152 3.13 -18.02 2.66
CA LEU A 152 3.93 -17.84 3.88
C LEU A 152 3.24 -18.42 5.11
N LYS A 153 1.92 -18.28 5.20
CA LYS A 153 1.11 -18.88 6.27
C LYS A 153 1.15 -20.40 6.24
N ARG A 154 0.97 -21.01 5.06
CA ARG A 154 1.02 -22.47 4.87
C ARG A 154 2.40 -23.05 5.20
N ARG A 155 3.46 -22.33 4.88
CA ARG A 155 4.85 -22.74 5.21
C ARG A 155 5.28 -22.45 6.65
N GLY A 156 4.41 -21.89 7.48
CA GLY A 156 4.71 -21.53 8.87
C GLY A 156 5.60 -20.30 9.04
N VAL A 157 6.12 -19.74 7.94
CA VAL A 157 7.06 -18.59 7.95
C VAL A 157 6.38 -17.34 8.53
N LEU A 158 5.09 -17.16 8.27
CA LEU A 158 4.35 -15.99 8.73
C LEU A 158 4.34 -15.88 10.26
N LYS A 159 4.37 -17.00 11.00
CA LYS A 159 4.45 -17.00 12.47
C LYS A 159 5.73 -16.34 12.99
N HIS A 160 6.82 -16.49 12.25
CA HIS A 160 8.13 -15.93 12.60
C HIS A 160 8.28 -14.47 12.14
N LEU A 161 7.58 -14.09 11.08
CA LEU A 161 7.60 -12.74 10.50
C LEU A 161 6.57 -11.82 11.14
N ASP A 162 5.44 -12.35 11.62
CA ASP A 162 4.38 -11.57 12.26
C ASP A 162 4.86 -10.98 13.59
N LEU A 163 5.39 -9.78 13.52
CA LEU A 163 5.88 -9.03 14.67
C LEU A 163 4.75 -8.31 15.41
N ASN A 164 3.52 -8.45 14.95
CA ASN A 164 2.34 -7.79 15.50
C ASN A 164 1.60 -8.64 16.55
N GLN A 165 2.28 -9.67 17.10
CA GLN A 165 1.72 -10.61 18.08
C GLN A 165 1.16 -9.94 19.35
N LYS A 166 1.57 -8.70 19.65
CA LYS A 166 1.07 -7.94 20.81
C LYS A 166 -0.45 -7.67 20.77
N TYR A 167 -1.08 -7.85 19.61
CA TYR A 167 -2.51 -7.67 19.39
C TYR A 167 -3.26 -9.01 19.18
N ARG A 168 -2.61 -10.11 19.53
CA ARG A 168 -3.15 -11.46 19.49
C ARG A 168 -3.74 -11.86 20.85
N LYS A 169 -4.70 -11.11 21.36
CA LYS A 169 -5.57 -11.59 22.45
C LYS A 169 -6.92 -11.94 21.90
#